data_d4a5b737255bb3e27dc713d4b45db26f
#
_entry.id   d4a5b737255bb3e27dc713d4b45db26f
#
_cell.length_a   1.000
_cell.length_b   1.000
_cell.length_c   1.000
_cell.angle_alpha   90.00
_cell.angle_beta   90.00
_cell.angle_gamma   90.00
#
_symmetry.space_group_name_H-M   'P 1'
#
loop_
_entity.id
_entity.type
_entity.pdbx_description
1 polymer ?
#
loop_
_entity_poly.entity_id
_entity_poly.type
_entity_poly.pdbx_seq_one_letter_code
_entity_poly.pdbx_strand_id
1 'polypeptide(L)'
;MQMITADLLRCNLNTNSAELERVIIIIFKKIAVTALITSMVITGAVFPVQSTGISEITVISASAADASLSKPKISVKTTYGDKIEILIDNASSYKSGTVFNVYVSGHLSVKVNLSKVKSNKNTINLYHNGKYFKPSTNYSIKVKAVNNGKESAYSSTIKAKTKSKTYFCINKGTQLYTAKNKKMVKSSKTDSRQSAVSRLSNAKGTLISYLPQKTYSGTYIKITEGKYKGKYAKLDGGKNVYRISESEAKRRIVSDYAASMNGGRYVWGGSSFKATDCSGLTMQAYSKIGVKISHSVRTQASKGKSVSVKNMKPGDILVLNNYSHVAMYIGGDKMVHAMNSRDGIKIQPISYLKYYRVNTVRRLX
;
A
#
# COMPACT_ATOMS: atom_id res chain seq x y z
N MET A 1 -33.77 -30.06 -4.54
CA MET A 1 -33.77 -31.31 -5.30
C MET A 1 -33.32 -31.18 -6.76
N GLN A 2 -33.06 -30.00 -7.26
CA GLN A 2 -32.60 -29.77 -8.64
C GLN A 2 -31.09 -29.57 -8.84
N MET A 3 -30.30 -29.53 -7.75
CA MET A 3 -28.83 -29.35 -7.86
C MET A 3 -28.01 -30.62 -7.73
N ILE A 4 -28.64 -31.76 -7.52
CA ILE A 4 -27.90 -33.04 -7.34
C ILE A 4 -27.81 -33.81 -8.67
N THR A 5 -28.54 -33.41 -9.69
CA THR A 5 -28.59 -34.14 -10.98
C THR A 5 -27.52 -33.73 -11.99
N ALA A 6 -26.82 -32.60 -11.76
CA ALA A 6 -25.86 -32.11 -12.75
C ALA A 6 -24.42 -32.69 -12.59
N ASP A 7 -24.07 -33.10 -11.40
CA ASP A 7 -22.69 -33.62 -11.16
C ASP A 7 -22.56 -35.14 -11.43
N LEU A 8 -23.67 -35.85 -11.56
CA LEU A 8 -23.66 -37.31 -11.84
C LEU A 8 -23.45 -37.62 -13.34
N LEU A 9 -23.53 -36.64 -14.20
CA LEU A 9 -23.38 -36.86 -15.66
C LEU A 9 -21.95 -36.60 -16.19
N ARG A 10 -21.01 -36.31 -15.32
CA ARG A 10 -19.60 -36.07 -15.73
C ARG A 10 -18.60 -37.14 -15.31
N CYS A 11 -19.03 -38.24 -14.76
CA CYS A 11 -18.13 -39.36 -14.54
C CYS A 11 -18.00 -40.20 -15.82
N ASN A 12 -16.82 -40.20 -16.34
CA ASN A 12 -16.42 -41.00 -17.51
C ASN A 12 -16.74 -42.49 -17.31
N LEU A 13 -17.48 -43.08 -18.24
CA LEU A 13 -17.95 -44.47 -18.27
C LEU A 13 -16.77 -45.42 -18.42
N ASN A 14 -16.09 -45.74 -17.32
CA ASN A 14 -15.18 -46.90 -17.30
C ASN A 14 -15.03 -47.52 -15.90
N THR A 15 -16.12 -47.59 -15.15
CA THR A 15 -16.12 -48.32 -13.88
C THR A 15 -17.02 -49.55 -13.99
N ASN A 16 -16.51 -50.67 -13.47
CA ASN A 16 -17.18 -51.97 -13.43
C ASN A 16 -18.51 -51.85 -12.69
N SER A 17 -19.57 -52.51 -13.20
CA SER A 17 -20.94 -52.42 -12.69
C SER A 17 -21.06 -52.72 -11.19
N ALA A 18 -20.19 -53.58 -10.65
CA ALA A 18 -20.18 -53.93 -9.21
C ALA A 18 -19.71 -52.79 -8.31
N GLU A 19 -18.87 -51.88 -8.82
CA GLU A 19 -18.42 -50.70 -8.06
C GLU A 19 -19.49 -49.61 -8.01
N LEU A 20 -20.23 -49.47 -9.10
CA LEU A 20 -21.34 -48.54 -9.18
C LEU A 20 -22.46 -48.93 -8.19
N GLU A 21 -22.80 -50.23 -8.09
CA GLU A 21 -23.78 -50.73 -7.12
C GLU A 21 -23.35 -50.46 -5.67
N ARG A 22 -22.06 -50.62 -5.36
CA ARG A 22 -21.55 -50.32 -4.01
C ARG A 22 -21.65 -48.86 -3.65
N VAL A 23 -21.34 -47.98 -4.58
CA VAL A 23 -21.42 -46.52 -4.35
C VAL A 23 -22.88 -46.10 -4.16
N ILE A 24 -23.80 -46.66 -4.98
CA ILE A 24 -25.23 -46.36 -4.88
C ILE A 24 -25.78 -46.83 -3.52
N ILE A 25 -25.40 -48.04 -3.06
CA ILE A 25 -25.84 -48.58 -1.77
C ILE A 25 -25.31 -47.74 -0.61
N ILE A 26 -24.06 -47.23 -0.69
CA ILE A 26 -23.50 -46.35 0.34
C ILE A 26 -24.24 -45.00 0.37
N ILE A 27 -24.58 -44.46 -0.78
CA ILE A 27 -25.31 -43.19 -0.87
C ILE A 27 -26.74 -43.38 -0.30
N PHE A 28 -27.43 -44.47 -0.65
CA PHE A 28 -28.78 -44.74 -0.13
C PHE A 28 -28.75 -45.01 1.39
N LYS A 29 -27.75 -45.71 1.90
CA LYS A 29 -27.60 -45.90 3.36
C LYS A 29 -27.35 -44.59 4.10
N LYS A 30 -26.54 -43.69 3.53
CA LYS A 30 -26.31 -42.38 4.13
C LYS A 30 -27.57 -41.50 4.11
N ILE A 31 -28.33 -41.51 3.03
CA ILE A 31 -29.60 -40.77 2.91
C ILE A 31 -30.64 -41.31 3.89
N ALA A 32 -30.76 -42.63 4.03
CA ALA A 32 -31.72 -43.24 4.94
C ALA A 32 -31.40 -42.94 6.41
N VAL A 33 -30.11 -42.95 6.78
CA VAL A 33 -29.68 -42.60 8.14
C VAL A 33 -29.95 -41.13 8.45
N THR A 34 -29.70 -40.25 7.48
CA THR A 34 -29.96 -38.81 7.65
C THR A 34 -31.47 -38.52 7.76
N ALA A 35 -32.31 -39.19 6.98
CA ALA A 35 -33.76 -39.06 7.06
C ALA A 35 -34.33 -39.61 8.37
N LEU A 36 -33.78 -40.67 8.92
CA LEU A 36 -34.22 -41.25 10.20
C LEU A 36 -33.87 -40.32 11.38
N ILE A 37 -32.68 -39.69 11.33
CA ILE A 37 -32.25 -38.75 12.36
C ILE A 37 -33.10 -37.49 12.32
N THR A 38 -33.48 -37.03 11.14
CA THR A 38 -34.28 -35.80 10.99
C THR A 38 -35.75 -36.03 11.44
N SER A 39 -36.29 -37.22 11.26
CA SER A 39 -37.66 -37.51 11.66
C SER A 39 -37.81 -37.73 13.19
N MET A 40 -36.75 -38.16 13.88
CA MET A 40 -36.76 -38.33 15.33
C MET A 40 -36.73 -37.03 16.14
N VAL A 41 -36.30 -35.93 15.51
CA VAL A 41 -36.20 -34.63 16.20
C VAL A 41 -37.52 -33.83 16.16
N ILE A 42 -38.47 -34.19 15.29
CA ILE A 42 -39.68 -33.39 15.06
C ILE A 42 -40.91 -33.88 15.85
N THR A 43 -40.92 -35.10 16.33
CA THR A 43 -42.18 -35.66 16.88
C THR A 43 -42.23 -35.91 18.38
N GLY A 44 -41.25 -35.65 19.17
CA GLY A 44 -41.31 -35.71 20.64
C GLY A 44 -42.07 -36.92 21.23
N ALA A 45 -42.11 -38.05 20.50
CA ALA A 45 -42.87 -39.21 20.91
C ALA A 45 -42.08 -40.07 21.91
N VAL A 46 -42.60 -40.12 23.13
CA VAL A 46 -42.10 -41.06 24.14
C VAL A 46 -42.83 -42.37 23.95
N PHE A 47 -42.09 -43.42 23.58
CA PHE A 47 -42.65 -44.79 23.51
C PHE A 47 -42.34 -45.53 24.81
N PRO A 48 -43.32 -46.18 25.46
CA PRO A 48 -43.04 -47.01 26.63
C PRO A 48 -42.34 -48.31 26.21
N VAL A 49 -41.16 -48.53 26.72
CA VAL A 49 -40.42 -49.78 26.52
C VAL A 49 -40.78 -50.70 27.65
N GLN A 50 -41.48 -51.82 27.32
CA GLN A 50 -41.65 -52.92 28.27
C GLN A 50 -40.31 -53.63 28.46
N SER A 51 -39.97 -53.84 29.73
CA SER A 51 -38.70 -54.42 30.16
C SER A 51 -38.63 -55.92 29.91
N THR A 52 -37.75 -56.37 29.04
CA THR A 52 -37.22 -57.75 29.08
C THR A 52 -35.68 -57.63 29.13
N GLY A 53 -35.18 -57.81 30.31
CA GLY A 53 -33.82 -58.09 30.76
C GLY A 53 -32.64 -57.91 29.82
N ILE A 54 -32.32 -56.68 29.49
CA ILE A 54 -31.03 -56.33 28.90
C ILE A 54 -30.43 -55.17 29.71
N SER A 55 -29.22 -55.40 30.22
CA SER A 55 -28.47 -54.48 31.03
C SER A 55 -28.41 -53.07 30.40
N GLU A 56 -28.50 -52.07 31.25
CA GLU A 56 -28.55 -50.64 30.98
C GLU A 56 -27.73 -50.21 29.75
N ILE A 57 -28.43 -49.84 28.68
CA ILE A 57 -27.81 -49.08 27.63
C ILE A 57 -27.78 -47.62 28.13
N THR A 58 -26.64 -47.21 28.63
CA THR A 58 -26.40 -45.79 28.93
C THR A 58 -26.45 -45.05 27.57
N VAL A 59 -27.60 -44.48 27.26
CA VAL A 59 -27.67 -43.54 26.14
C VAL A 59 -26.89 -42.33 26.56
N ILE A 60 -25.61 -42.30 26.23
CA ILE A 60 -24.85 -41.06 26.24
C ILE A 60 -25.52 -40.17 25.20
N SER A 61 -26.46 -39.36 25.61
CA SER A 61 -26.93 -38.26 24.79
C SER A 61 -25.73 -37.33 24.61
N ALA A 62 -24.92 -37.62 23.61
CA ALA A 62 -23.96 -36.61 23.14
C ALA A 62 -24.77 -35.53 22.46
N SER A 63 -25.34 -34.63 23.25
CA SER A 63 -25.64 -33.31 22.74
C SER A 63 -24.30 -32.60 22.65
N ALA A 64 -23.48 -33.02 21.68
CA ALA A 64 -22.45 -32.16 21.20
C ALA A 64 -23.20 -31.00 20.55
N ALA A 65 -23.59 -30.04 21.35
CA ALA A 65 -23.87 -28.71 20.83
C ALA A 65 -22.70 -28.42 19.90
N ASP A 66 -22.98 -28.27 18.63
CA ASP A 66 -21.98 -27.98 17.64
C ASP A 66 -21.41 -26.60 17.99
N ALA A 67 -20.43 -26.60 18.88
CA ALA A 67 -19.86 -25.38 19.41
C ALA A 67 -19.25 -24.63 18.26
N SER A 68 -19.99 -23.64 17.77
CA SER A 68 -19.49 -22.73 16.75
C SER A 68 -18.16 -22.15 17.21
N LEU A 69 -17.20 -22.03 16.30
CA LEU A 69 -15.92 -21.42 16.63
C LEU A 69 -16.15 -20.01 17.20
N SER A 70 -15.49 -19.72 18.30
CA SER A 70 -15.61 -18.40 18.92
C SER A 70 -15.17 -17.31 17.94
N LYS A 71 -15.87 -16.18 18.01
CA LYS A 71 -15.60 -15.01 17.19
C LYS A 71 -14.23 -14.42 17.54
N PRO A 72 -13.34 -14.14 16.54
CA PRO A 72 -12.06 -13.52 16.86
C PRO A 72 -12.23 -12.14 17.46
N LYS A 73 -11.45 -11.85 18.50
CA LYS A 73 -11.31 -10.51 19.08
C LYS A 73 -10.01 -9.95 18.54
N ILE A 74 -10.08 -8.79 17.89
CA ILE A 74 -8.92 -8.19 17.22
C ILE A 74 -8.73 -6.74 17.63
N SER A 75 -7.49 -6.30 17.65
CA SER A 75 -7.14 -4.91 17.90
C SER A 75 -5.97 -4.47 17.02
N VAL A 76 -5.82 -3.17 16.81
CA VAL A 76 -4.67 -2.62 16.07
C VAL A 76 -3.48 -2.56 17.02
N LYS A 77 -2.42 -3.28 16.70
CA LYS A 77 -1.16 -3.23 17.47
C LYS A 77 -0.36 -1.98 17.10
N THR A 78 -0.15 -1.77 15.80
CA THR A 78 0.56 -0.60 15.30
C THR A 78 0.32 -0.44 13.79
N THR A 79 0.51 0.78 13.30
CA THR A 79 0.46 1.09 11.88
C THR A 79 1.79 1.66 11.40
N TYR A 80 2.11 1.36 10.15
CA TYR A 80 3.28 1.88 9.45
C TYR A 80 2.79 2.58 8.16
N GLY A 81 3.68 3.11 7.37
CA GLY A 81 3.29 3.74 6.12
C GLY A 81 2.85 2.74 5.04
N ASP A 82 3.28 1.49 5.16
CA ASP A 82 3.10 0.46 4.14
C ASP A 82 2.55 -0.87 4.66
N LYS A 83 2.21 -0.96 5.95
CA LYS A 83 1.63 -2.16 6.56
C LYS A 83 0.88 -1.82 7.84
N ILE A 84 0.06 -2.75 8.28
CA ILE A 84 -0.66 -2.68 9.57
C ILE A 84 -0.38 -3.98 10.32
N GLU A 85 -0.14 -3.88 11.63
CA GLU A 85 -0.02 -5.04 12.51
C GLU A 85 -1.26 -5.07 13.41
N ILE A 86 -1.92 -6.24 13.42
CA ILE A 86 -3.08 -6.47 14.31
C ILE A 86 -2.76 -7.59 15.30
N LEU A 87 -3.46 -7.60 16.42
CA LEU A 87 -3.44 -8.67 17.41
C LEU A 87 -4.70 -9.52 17.27
N ILE A 88 -4.57 -10.81 17.54
CA ILE A 88 -5.71 -11.70 17.83
C ILE A 88 -5.73 -11.82 19.35
N ASP A 89 -6.57 -11.02 20.00
CA ASP A 89 -6.57 -10.86 21.46
C ASP A 89 -6.97 -12.15 22.19
N ASN A 90 -7.83 -12.96 21.57
CA ASN A 90 -8.26 -14.24 22.13
C ASN A 90 -7.62 -15.45 21.45
N ALA A 91 -6.37 -15.33 20.97
CA ALA A 91 -5.67 -16.42 20.28
C ALA A 91 -5.55 -17.70 21.14
N SER A 92 -5.47 -17.57 22.45
CA SER A 92 -5.36 -18.71 23.38
C SER A 92 -6.62 -19.57 23.41
N SER A 93 -7.78 -19.03 23.06
CA SER A 93 -9.05 -19.79 23.11
C SER A 93 -9.23 -20.76 21.93
N TYR A 94 -8.34 -20.72 20.95
CA TYR A 94 -8.47 -21.57 19.75
C TYR A 94 -7.63 -22.83 19.84
N LYS A 95 -8.19 -23.93 19.30
CA LYS A 95 -7.53 -25.24 19.23
C LYS A 95 -6.53 -25.28 18.07
N SER A 96 -5.57 -26.18 18.17
CA SER A 96 -4.60 -26.46 17.10
C SER A 96 -5.32 -26.69 15.76
N GLY A 97 -4.69 -26.31 14.67
CA GLY A 97 -5.28 -26.40 13.33
C GLY A 97 -6.12 -25.20 12.91
N THR A 98 -6.38 -24.24 13.83
CA THR A 98 -7.14 -23.05 13.47
C THR A 98 -6.33 -22.14 12.53
N VAL A 99 -7.01 -21.65 11.49
CA VAL A 99 -6.50 -20.68 10.52
C VAL A 99 -7.33 -19.40 10.62
N PHE A 100 -6.66 -18.26 10.66
CA PHE A 100 -7.33 -16.95 10.65
C PHE A 100 -7.32 -16.39 9.22
N ASN A 101 -8.51 -16.19 8.67
CA ASN A 101 -8.72 -15.52 7.39
C ASN A 101 -8.92 -14.04 7.68
N VAL A 102 -7.99 -13.20 7.22
CA VAL A 102 -8.02 -11.74 7.47
C VAL A 102 -8.47 -11.02 6.22
N TYR A 103 -9.48 -10.18 6.38
CA TYR A 103 -10.06 -9.39 5.29
C TYR A 103 -9.73 -7.92 5.50
N VAL A 104 -9.24 -7.28 4.45
CA VAL A 104 -8.91 -5.84 4.45
C VAL A 104 -9.76 -5.16 3.38
N SER A 105 -10.57 -4.21 3.79
CA SER A 105 -11.49 -3.47 2.91
C SER A 105 -12.31 -4.41 2.01
N GLY A 106 -12.82 -5.49 2.63
CA GLY A 106 -13.68 -6.46 1.99
C GLY A 106 -12.99 -7.62 1.28
N HIS A 107 -11.68 -7.53 1.05
CA HIS A 107 -10.94 -8.55 0.32
C HIS A 107 -10.09 -9.42 1.25
N LEU A 108 -10.04 -10.72 0.97
CA LEU A 108 -9.17 -11.64 1.71
C LEU A 108 -7.71 -11.23 1.48
N SER A 109 -7.03 -10.85 2.55
CA SER A 109 -5.66 -10.37 2.50
C SER A 109 -4.65 -11.48 2.79
N VAL A 110 -4.88 -12.24 3.88
CA VAL A 110 -3.95 -13.28 4.29
C VAL A 110 -4.69 -14.35 5.09
N LYS A 111 -4.19 -15.60 5.00
CA LYS A 111 -4.57 -16.72 5.86
C LYS A 111 -3.36 -17.04 6.74
N VAL A 112 -3.56 -17.11 8.05
CA VAL A 112 -2.46 -17.32 9.00
C VAL A 112 -2.82 -18.40 10.00
N ASN A 113 -1.99 -19.41 10.11
CA ASN A 113 -2.17 -20.49 11.08
C ASN A 113 -1.99 -19.99 12.51
N LEU A 114 -2.76 -20.54 13.43
CA LEU A 114 -2.69 -20.22 14.87
C LEU A 114 -1.27 -20.36 15.42
N SER A 115 -0.56 -21.42 15.04
CA SER A 115 0.83 -21.63 15.48
C SER A 115 1.72 -20.43 15.14
N LYS A 116 1.57 -19.90 13.92
CA LYS A 116 2.34 -18.73 13.47
C LYS A 116 1.89 -17.47 14.18
N VAL A 117 0.60 -17.34 14.47
CA VAL A 117 0.07 -16.20 15.25
C VAL A 117 0.68 -16.21 16.64
N LYS A 118 0.63 -17.38 17.34
CA LYS A 118 1.18 -17.54 18.70
C LYS A 118 2.68 -17.31 18.74
N SER A 119 3.45 -17.85 17.78
CA SER A 119 4.91 -17.64 17.72
C SER A 119 5.28 -16.17 17.49
N ASN A 120 4.39 -15.38 16.94
CA ASN A 120 4.59 -13.93 16.71
C ASN A 120 3.84 -13.07 17.74
N LYS A 121 3.73 -13.55 18.99
CA LYS A 121 3.07 -12.83 20.10
C LYS A 121 1.66 -12.36 19.71
N ASN A 122 0.88 -13.25 19.15
CA ASN A 122 -0.49 -13.06 18.67
C ASN A 122 -0.62 -11.97 17.59
N THR A 123 0.46 -11.64 16.89
CA THR A 123 0.51 -10.57 15.89
C THR A 123 0.40 -11.11 14.47
N ILE A 124 -0.44 -10.48 13.64
CA ILE A 124 -0.50 -10.71 12.19
C ILE A 124 -0.04 -9.43 11.49
N ASN A 125 0.90 -9.58 10.55
CA ASN A 125 1.35 -8.48 9.67
C ASN A 125 0.48 -8.48 8.41
N LEU A 126 -0.13 -7.34 8.09
CA LEU A 126 -1.06 -7.22 6.97
C LEU A 126 -0.50 -6.38 5.82
N TYR A 127 -0.76 -6.86 4.61
CA TYR A 127 -0.51 -6.17 3.36
C TYR A 127 -1.78 -6.29 2.50
N HIS A 128 -2.28 -5.19 1.97
CA HIS A 128 -3.52 -5.21 1.20
C HIS A 128 -3.36 -6.04 -0.09
N ASN A 129 -4.17 -7.11 -0.23
CA ASN A 129 -4.15 -8.05 -1.38
C ASN A 129 -2.74 -8.50 -1.76
N GLY A 130 -1.89 -8.77 -0.75
CA GLY A 130 -0.50 -9.17 -0.97
C GLY A 130 0.43 -8.02 -1.35
N LYS A 131 -0.07 -6.80 -1.45
CA LYS A 131 0.70 -5.58 -1.73
C LYS A 131 0.76 -4.71 -0.49
N TYR A 132 1.75 -3.83 -0.45
CA TYR A 132 1.89 -2.90 0.67
C TYR A 132 0.73 -1.88 0.66
N PHE A 133 0.32 -1.48 1.86
CA PHE A 133 -0.68 -0.44 2.07
C PHE A 133 -0.16 0.90 1.54
N LYS A 134 -1.08 1.76 1.08
CA LYS A 134 -0.76 3.14 0.72
C LYS A 134 -0.62 4.00 1.99
N PRO A 135 0.30 4.95 2.03
CA PRO A 135 0.41 5.87 3.17
C PRO A 135 -0.85 6.73 3.37
N SER A 136 -1.06 7.16 4.59
CA SER A 136 -2.15 8.09 4.99
C SER A 136 -3.55 7.60 4.61
N THR A 137 -3.76 6.29 4.50
CA THR A 137 -5.00 5.68 3.99
C THR A 137 -5.70 4.89 5.09
N ASN A 138 -7.02 5.00 5.14
CA ASN A 138 -7.87 4.24 6.07
C ASN A 138 -8.18 2.86 5.49
N TYR A 139 -8.14 1.85 6.35
CA TYR A 139 -8.48 0.46 6.02
C TYR A 139 -9.42 -0.09 7.08
N SER A 140 -10.42 -0.85 6.64
CA SER A 140 -11.28 -1.62 7.54
C SER A 140 -10.78 -3.07 7.55
N ILE A 141 -10.72 -3.66 8.74
CA ILE A 141 -10.16 -5.01 8.93
C ILE A 141 -11.14 -5.85 9.73
N LYS A 142 -11.37 -7.09 9.29
CA LYS A 142 -12.13 -8.09 10.04
C LYS A 142 -11.51 -9.46 9.82
N VAL A 143 -11.76 -10.38 10.75
CA VAL A 143 -11.14 -11.72 10.76
C VAL A 143 -12.19 -12.77 10.99
N LYS A 144 -12.05 -13.93 10.32
CA LYS A 144 -12.76 -15.18 10.62
C LYS A 144 -11.77 -16.24 11.06
N ALA A 145 -12.16 -17.05 12.01
CA ALA A 145 -11.42 -18.26 12.37
C ALA A 145 -12.03 -19.45 11.60
N VAL A 146 -11.18 -20.35 11.14
CA VAL A 146 -11.58 -21.58 10.43
C VAL A 146 -10.85 -22.77 11.05
N ASN A 147 -11.56 -23.84 11.39
CA ASN A 147 -10.95 -25.07 11.88
C ASN A 147 -11.80 -26.27 11.45
N ASN A 148 -11.18 -27.26 10.81
CA ASN A 148 -11.84 -28.46 10.32
C ASN A 148 -13.12 -28.16 9.52
N GLY A 149 -13.04 -27.21 8.61
CA GLY A 149 -14.15 -26.81 7.74
C GLY A 149 -15.22 -25.95 8.38
N LYS A 150 -15.18 -25.74 9.70
CA LYS A 150 -16.11 -24.87 10.41
C LYS A 150 -15.56 -23.45 10.44
N GLU A 151 -16.44 -22.44 10.28
CA GLU A 151 -16.08 -21.02 10.31
C GLU A 151 -16.75 -20.33 11.50
N SER A 152 -16.04 -19.39 12.09
CA SER A 152 -16.63 -18.49 13.09
C SER A 152 -17.42 -17.37 12.41
N ALA A 153 -18.21 -16.63 13.18
CA ALA A 153 -18.65 -15.31 12.77
C ALA A 153 -17.44 -14.40 12.58
N TYR A 154 -17.59 -13.33 11.81
CA TYR A 154 -16.55 -12.29 11.68
C TYR A 154 -16.30 -11.59 13.02
N SER A 155 -15.07 -11.21 13.26
CA SER A 155 -14.75 -10.24 14.31
C SER A 155 -15.53 -8.94 14.10
N SER A 156 -15.61 -8.11 15.13
CA SER A 156 -15.99 -6.72 14.93
C SER A 156 -15.00 -6.08 13.95
N THR A 157 -15.49 -5.17 13.10
CA THR A 157 -14.63 -4.45 12.15
C THR A 157 -13.82 -3.39 12.90
N ILE A 158 -12.51 -3.45 12.76
CA ILE A 158 -11.65 -2.38 13.28
C ILE A 158 -11.19 -1.48 12.11
N LYS A 159 -10.94 -0.21 12.41
CA LYS A 159 -10.41 0.75 11.43
C LYS A 159 -8.97 1.10 11.81
N ALA A 160 -8.10 1.17 10.81
CA ALA A 160 -6.69 1.51 11.00
C ALA A 160 -6.23 2.44 9.88
N LYS A 161 -5.52 3.51 10.25
CA LYS A 161 -4.97 4.46 9.28
C LYS A 161 -3.45 4.27 9.21
N THR A 162 -2.94 4.06 8.01
CA THR A 162 -1.48 3.98 7.79
C THR A 162 -0.84 5.35 8.02
N LYS A 163 0.41 5.34 8.46
CA LYS A 163 1.18 6.57 8.69
C LYS A 163 1.53 7.25 7.37
N SER A 164 1.73 8.56 7.42
CA SER A 164 2.19 9.34 6.28
C SER A 164 3.64 9.02 5.93
N LYS A 165 4.05 9.37 4.71
CA LYS A 165 5.46 9.34 4.33
C LYS A 165 6.23 10.37 5.15
N THR A 166 7.44 10.02 5.50
CA THR A 166 8.43 10.95 6.08
C THR A 166 9.54 11.12 5.06
N TYR A 167 9.93 12.35 4.83
CA TYR A 167 10.93 12.69 3.83
C TYR A 167 12.23 13.13 4.51
N PHE A 168 13.33 12.68 3.94
CA PHE A 168 14.67 13.05 4.37
C PHE A 168 15.49 13.47 3.15
N CYS A 169 16.45 14.33 3.38
CA CYS A 169 17.55 14.55 2.45
C CYS A 169 18.81 13.93 3.03
N ILE A 170 19.67 13.42 2.15
CA ILE A 170 20.98 12.89 2.53
C ILE A 170 22.07 13.65 1.78
N ASN A 171 23.11 14.03 2.50
CA ASN A 171 24.25 14.72 1.90
C ASN A 171 25.01 13.78 0.95
N LYS A 172 25.66 14.42 -0.05
CA LYS A 172 26.59 13.76 -0.96
C LYS A 172 27.69 13.03 -0.15
N GLY A 173 28.03 11.82 -0.57
CA GLY A 173 29.09 11.04 0.10
C GLY A 173 28.64 10.30 1.35
N THR A 174 27.35 10.38 1.73
CA THR A 174 26.85 9.66 2.91
C THR A 174 26.87 8.15 2.70
N GLN A 175 27.40 7.41 3.66
CA GLN A 175 27.45 5.96 3.62
C GLN A 175 26.04 5.37 3.72
N LEU A 176 25.68 4.51 2.78
CA LEU A 176 24.45 3.72 2.79
C LEU A 176 24.76 2.27 3.19
N TYR A 177 23.72 1.55 3.59
CA TYR A 177 23.83 0.19 4.10
C TYR A 177 22.81 -0.73 3.43
N THR A 178 23.13 -2.03 3.45
CA THR A 178 22.19 -3.11 3.11
C THR A 178 22.04 -4.03 4.32
N ALA A 179 20.86 -4.61 4.49
CA ALA A 179 20.63 -5.58 5.56
C ALA A 179 21.02 -6.98 5.05
N LYS A 180 21.95 -7.63 5.73
CA LYS A 180 22.36 -9.02 5.46
C LYS A 180 22.42 -9.76 6.80
N ASN A 181 21.78 -10.92 6.89
CA ASN A 181 21.81 -11.77 8.08
C ASN A 181 21.55 -10.98 9.38
N LYS A 182 20.52 -10.15 9.37
CA LYS A 182 20.08 -9.30 10.50
C LYS A 182 21.12 -8.24 10.91
N LYS A 183 22.14 -7.99 10.09
CA LYS A 183 23.17 -6.95 10.34
C LYS A 183 23.13 -5.89 9.25
N MET A 184 23.52 -4.65 9.57
CA MET A 184 23.70 -3.56 8.62
C MET A 184 25.11 -3.59 8.08
N VAL A 185 25.25 -3.88 6.79
CA VAL A 185 26.55 -3.96 6.10
C VAL A 185 26.70 -2.72 5.23
N LYS A 186 27.89 -2.11 5.25
CA LYS A 186 28.19 -0.95 4.40
C LYS A 186 27.97 -1.33 2.92
N SER A 187 27.36 -0.44 2.19
CA SER A 187 27.06 -0.57 0.78
C SER A 187 27.74 0.57 0.01
N SER A 188 27.04 1.27 -0.85
CA SER A 188 27.56 2.41 -1.60
C SER A 188 27.46 3.68 -0.76
N LYS A 189 28.17 4.72 -1.18
CA LYS A 189 27.91 6.09 -0.72
C LYS A 189 26.90 6.74 -1.66
N THR A 190 26.25 7.79 -1.19
CA THR A 190 25.39 8.60 -2.05
C THR A 190 26.24 9.24 -3.14
N ASP A 191 25.66 9.35 -4.35
CA ASP A 191 26.36 9.78 -5.54
C ASP A 191 27.11 11.10 -5.33
N SER A 192 28.34 11.16 -5.80
CA SER A 192 29.12 12.38 -5.84
C SER A 192 28.57 13.37 -6.85
N ARG A 193 27.83 12.89 -7.85
CA ARG A 193 27.18 13.76 -8.83
C ARG A 193 26.02 14.47 -8.17
N GLN A 194 26.01 15.77 -8.25
CA GLN A 194 24.87 16.55 -7.78
C GLN A 194 23.69 16.35 -8.73
N SER A 195 22.50 16.26 -8.17
CA SER A 195 21.28 16.34 -8.96
C SER A 195 21.19 17.73 -9.59
N ALA A 196 20.36 17.87 -10.60
CA ALA A 196 20.13 19.17 -11.22
C ALA A 196 19.70 20.21 -10.17
N VAL A 197 18.81 19.82 -9.26
CA VAL A 197 18.34 20.72 -8.20
C VAL A 197 19.45 21.06 -7.23
N SER A 198 20.24 20.11 -6.78
CA SER A 198 21.30 20.39 -5.80
C SER A 198 22.40 21.28 -6.39
N ARG A 199 22.65 21.19 -7.70
CA ARG A 199 23.61 22.08 -8.37
C ARG A 199 23.06 23.49 -8.54
N LEU A 200 21.75 23.60 -8.77
CA LEU A 200 21.13 24.85 -9.21
C LEU A 200 20.52 25.63 -8.05
N SER A 201 20.10 24.96 -7.00
CA SER A 201 19.34 25.56 -5.90
C SER A 201 20.14 25.72 -4.60
N ASN A 202 21.41 25.34 -4.59
CA ASN A 202 22.21 25.24 -3.36
C ASN A 202 21.57 24.29 -2.33
N ALA A 203 20.67 23.43 -2.77
CA ALA A 203 20.06 22.45 -1.89
C ALA A 203 21.10 21.41 -1.49
N LYS A 204 21.24 21.21 -0.19
CA LYS A 204 22.14 20.19 0.34
C LYS A 204 21.44 18.83 0.32
N GLY A 205 22.12 17.86 -0.23
CA GLY A 205 21.70 16.47 -0.17
C GLY A 205 20.71 16.04 -1.24
N THR A 206 20.47 14.75 -1.26
CA THR A 206 19.56 14.07 -2.19
C THR A 206 18.27 13.73 -1.45
N LEU A 207 17.13 13.99 -2.10
CA LEU A 207 15.83 13.64 -1.56
C LEU A 207 15.69 12.12 -1.47
N ILE A 208 15.29 11.63 -0.30
CA ILE A 208 14.90 10.24 -0.09
C ILE A 208 13.56 10.24 0.63
N SER A 209 12.78 9.21 0.40
CA SER A 209 11.53 9.01 1.13
C SER A 209 11.66 7.82 2.08
N TYR A 210 10.96 7.92 3.20
CA TYR A 210 10.93 6.90 4.23
C TYR A 210 9.49 6.66 4.65
N LEU A 211 9.07 5.41 4.60
CA LEU A 211 7.79 5.00 5.16
C LEU A 211 8.04 4.43 6.56
N PRO A 212 7.39 4.97 7.59
CA PRO A 212 7.59 4.46 8.96
C PRO A 212 7.34 2.95 9.02
N GLN A 213 8.38 2.19 9.32
CA GLN A 213 8.35 0.74 9.46
C GLN A 213 9.44 0.32 10.44
N LYS A 214 9.44 -0.93 10.83
CA LYS A 214 10.46 -1.44 11.76
C LYS A 214 11.85 -1.36 11.13
N THR A 215 12.80 -0.76 11.84
CA THR A 215 14.19 -0.64 11.39
C THR A 215 15.08 -1.60 12.19
N TYR A 216 16.26 -1.87 11.66
CA TYR A 216 17.30 -2.60 12.40
C TYR A 216 17.93 -1.66 13.43
N SER A 217 17.97 -2.07 14.68
CA SER A 217 18.54 -1.35 15.82
C SER A 217 18.00 0.08 16.05
N GLY A 218 16.91 0.45 15.37
CA GLY A 218 16.24 1.74 15.60
C GLY A 218 16.94 2.98 15.05
N THR A 219 18.14 2.84 14.50
CA THR A 219 18.95 3.99 14.05
C THR A 219 19.03 4.13 12.52
N TYR A 220 18.39 3.24 11.80
CA TYR A 220 18.42 3.22 10.33
C TYR A 220 17.03 3.43 9.76
N ILE A 221 16.95 4.16 8.67
CA ILE A 221 15.72 4.28 7.86
C ILE A 221 15.91 3.52 6.55
N LYS A 222 14.88 2.82 6.11
CA LYS A 222 14.87 2.14 4.81
C LYS A 222 14.36 3.11 3.76
N ILE A 223 15.13 3.29 2.70
CA ILE A 223 14.75 4.15 1.58
C ILE A 223 13.73 3.40 0.71
N THR A 224 12.57 4.00 0.48
CA THR A 224 11.46 3.33 -0.18
C THR A 224 11.26 3.75 -1.63
N GLU A 225 11.90 4.85 -2.07
CA GLU A 225 11.74 5.37 -3.43
C GLU A 225 13.06 5.95 -3.94
N GLY A 226 13.13 6.16 -5.24
CA GLY A 226 14.25 6.81 -5.90
C GLY A 226 15.45 5.91 -6.13
N LYS A 227 16.57 6.52 -6.47
CA LYS A 227 17.82 5.85 -6.88
C LYS A 227 18.34 4.84 -5.85
N TYR A 228 18.15 5.12 -4.56
CA TYR A 228 18.69 4.29 -3.48
C TYR A 228 17.64 3.38 -2.84
N LYS A 229 16.51 3.16 -3.51
CA LYS A 229 15.44 2.29 -3.02
C LYS A 229 15.98 0.94 -2.54
N GLY A 230 15.54 0.52 -1.36
CA GLY A 230 15.95 -0.75 -0.75
C GLY A 230 17.19 -0.65 0.14
N LYS A 231 17.97 0.42 0.03
CA LYS A 231 19.11 0.66 0.92
C LYS A 231 18.65 1.34 2.20
N TYR A 232 19.57 1.42 3.15
CA TYR A 232 19.32 2.04 4.46
C TYR A 232 20.27 3.21 4.67
N ALA A 233 19.77 4.26 5.29
CA ALA A 233 20.56 5.41 5.75
C ALA A 233 20.57 5.41 7.27
N LYS A 234 21.74 5.68 7.87
CA LYS A 234 21.86 5.78 9.32
C LYS A 234 21.43 7.19 9.76
N LEU A 235 20.55 7.26 10.75
CA LEU A 235 20.18 8.53 11.37
C LEU A 235 21.36 9.03 12.21
N ASP A 236 21.79 10.25 11.98
CA ASP A 236 23.01 10.83 12.57
C ASP A 236 22.75 12.20 13.23
N GLY A 237 21.54 12.36 13.74
CA GLY A 237 21.15 13.61 14.40
C GLY A 237 20.93 14.78 13.45
N GLY A 238 20.79 14.49 12.16
CA GLY A 238 20.54 15.53 11.15
C GLY A 238 21.81 16.08 10.51
N LYS A 239 22.97 15.50 10.81
CA LYS A 239 24.24 15.95 10.25
C LYS A 239 24.33 15.69 8.74
N ASN A 240 24.08 14.46 8.32
CA ASN A 240 24.10 14.07 6.91
C ASN A 240 22.74 13.56 6.41
N VAL A 241 21.90 13.07 7.34
CA VAL A 241 20.55 12.58 7.04
C VAL A 241 19.57 13.44 7.85
N TYR A 242 18.88 14.36 7.20
CA TYR A 242 18.00 15.31 7.88
C TYR A 242 16.58 15.30 7.32
N ARG A 243 15.63 15.47 8.23
CA ARG A 243 14.20 15.47 7.89
C ARG A 243 13.81 16.77 7.22
N ILE A 244 12.93 16.67 6.21
CA ILE A 244 12.32 17.84 5.56
C ILE A 244 10.80 17.68 5.60
N SER A 245 10.09 18.79 5.44
CA SER A 245 8.64 18.79 5.39
C SER A 245 8.15 18.14 4.09
N GLU A 246 6.92 17.65 4.11
CA GLU A 246 6.28 17.10 2.90
C GLU A 246 6.17 18.18 1.81
N SER A 247 5.86 19.41 2.19
CA SER A 247 5.77 20.53 1.26
C SER A 247 7.12 20.78 0.57
N GLU A 248 8.20 20.78 1.34
CA GLU A 248 9.54 20.94 0.76
C GLU A 248 9.91 19.77 -0.15
N ALA A 249 9.56 18.54 0.25
CA ALA A 249 9.80 17.35 -0.57
C ALA A 249 9.07 17.45 -1.91
N LYS A 250 7.80 17.85 -1.88
CA LYS A 250 7.00 18.03 -3.10
C LYS A 250 7.62 19.08 -4.02
N ARG A 251 8.02 20.23 -3.47
CA ARG A 251 8.68 21.27 -4.25
C ARG A 251 9.97 20.78 -4.91
N ARG A 252 10.78 19.99 -4.19
CA ARG A 252 12.01 19.40 -4.73
C ARG A 252 11.71 18.41 -5.86
N ILE A 253 10.70 17.57 -5.70
CA ILE A 253 10.29 16.60 -6.74
C ILE A 253 9.90 17.33 -8.02
N VAL A 254 9.07 18.36 -7.90
CA VAL A 254 8.59 19.14 -9.04
C VAL A 254 9.75 19.85 -9.74
N SER A 255 10.57 20.58 -8.99
CA SER A 255 11.69 21.35 -9.56
C SER A 255 12.80 20.46 -10.12
N ASP A 256 13.08 19.31 -9.48
CA ASP A 256 14.06 18.33 -9.98
C ASP A 256 13.62 17.76 -11.32
N TYR A 257 12.33 17.37 -11.41
CA TYR A 257 11.81 16.85 -12.66
C TYR A 257 11.89 17.87 -13.79
N ALA A 258 11.45 19.10 -13.50
CA ALA A 258 11.51 20.18 -14.50
C ALA A 258 12.97 20.44 -14.95
N ALA A 259 13.90 20.55 -14.01
CA ALA A 259 15.31 20.78 -14.30
C ALA A 259 15.93 19.63 -15.11
N SER A 260 15.47 18.39 -14.89
CA SER A 260 15.99 17.22 -15.64
C SER A 260 15.63 17.24 -17.11
N MET A 261 14.68 18.07 -17.52
CA MET A 261 14.32 18.26 -18.94
C MET A 261 15.29 19.17 -19.68
N ASN A 262 16.20 19.85 -19.00
CA ASN A 262 17.19 20.75 -19.63
C ASN A 262 17.90 20.04 -20.79
N GLY A 263 18.05 20.74 -21.91
CA GLY A 263 18.65 20.20 -23.13
C GLY A 263 17.65 19.47 -24.02
N GLY A 264 16.37 19.44 -23.63
CA GLY A 264 15.31 18.89 -24.45
C GLY A 264 14.85 19.86 -25.55
N ARG A 265 13.96 19.36 -26.42
CA ARG A 265 13.42 20.14 -27.55
C ARG A 265 12.13 20.87 -27.17
N TYR A 266 11.93 22.03 -27.74
CA TYR A 266 10.62 22.70 -27.71
C TYR A 266 9.71 22.03 -28.77
N VAL A 267 8.53 21.62 -28.33
CA VAL A 267 7.50 21.08 -29.22
C VAL A 267 6.17 21.74 -28.86
N TRP A 268 5.62 22.53 -29.73
CA TRP A 268 4.33 23.21 -29.53
C TRP A 268 3.23 22.19 -29.24
N GLY A 269 2.50 22.35 -28.12
CA GLY A 269 1.46 21.41 -27.69
C GLY A 269 2.02 20.10 -27.17
N GLY A 270 3.35 19.95 -27.10
CA GLY A 270 4.01 18.73 -26.65
C GLY A 270 3.93 18.53 -25.14
N SER A 271 3.83 17.28 -24.72
CA SER A 271 3.78 16.92 -23.30
C SER A 271 4.58 15.64 -22.99
N SER A 272 5.65 15.41 -23.77
CA SER A 272 6.56 14.29 -23.54
C SER A 272 7.82 14.75 -22.80
N PHE A 273 8.48 13.82 -22.12
CA PHE A 273 9.73 14.10 -21.41
C PHE A 273 10.78 14.59 -22.43
N LYS A 274 11.34 15.77 -22.18
CA LYS A 274 12.32 16.44 -23.04
C LYS A 274 11.80 16.80 -24.45
N ALA A 275 10.47 16.79 -24.66
CA ALA A 275 9.84 17.20 -25.93
C ALA A 275 8.49 17.83 -25.61
N THR A 276 8.50 19.13 -25.26
CA THR A 276 7.33 19.79 -24.69
C THR A 276 7.35 21.30 -24.93
N ASP A 277 6.20 21.95 -24.76
CA ASP A 277 6.17 23.42 -24.69
C ASP A 277 6.27 23.90 -23.24
N CYS A 278 6.18 25.21 -23.02
CA CYS A 278 6.40 25.83 -21.72
C CYS A 278 5.37 25.34 -20.67
N SER A 279 4.09 25.32 -21.01
CA SER A 279 3.02 24.89 -20.10
C SER A 279 2.94 23.37 -19.95
N GLY A 280 3.37 22.64 -20.94
CA GLY A 280 3.49 21.17 -20.87
C GLY A 280 4.61 20.75 -19.92
N LEU A 281 5.71 21.49 -19.88
CA LEU A 281 6.82 21.26 -18.94
C LEU A 281 6.33 21.36 -17.49
N THR A 282 5.65 22.43 -17.15
CA THR A 282 5.13 22.64 -15.78
C THR A 282 4.06 21.62 -15.44
N MET A 283 3.19 21.29 -16.40
CA MET A 283 2.13 20.28 -16.23
C MET A 283 2.74 18.91 -15.87
N GLN A 284 3.75 18.48 -16.62
CA GLN A 284 4.42 17.21 -16.36
C GLN A 284 5.10 17.20 -15.00
N ALA A 285 5.75 18.32 -14.64
CA ALA A 285 6.46 18.41 -13.35
C ALA A 285 5.49 18.26 -12.17
N TYR A 286 4.34 18.93 -12.22
CA TYR A 286 3.35 18.85 -11.15
C TYR A 286 2.66 17.47 -11.10
N SER A 287 2.54 16.77 -12.23
CA SER A 287 2.00 15.43 -12.24
C SER A 287 2.82 14.46 -11.37
N LYS A 288 4.11 14.73 -11.14
CA LYS A 288 4.99 13.87 -10.33
C LYS A 288 4.62 13.86 -8.84
N ILE A 289 3.84 14.84 -8.41
CA ILE A 289 3.31 14.88 -7.04
C ILE A 289 1.79 14.69 -7.01
N GLY A 290 1.20 14.23 -8.12
CA GLY A 290 -0.24 13.95 -8.23
C GLY A 290 -1.10 15.20 -8.41
N VAL A 291 -0.50 16.36 -8.67
CA VAL A 291 -1.24 17.59 -8.92
C VAL A 291 -1.46 17.76 -10.42
N LYS A 292 -2.74 17.77 -10.81
CA LYS A 292 -3.13 17.95 -12.21
C LYS A 292 -3.34 19.44 -12.49
N ILE A 293 -2.59 19.98 -13.44
CA ILE A 293 -2.77 21.35 -13.92
C ILE A 293 -2.96 21.31 -15.44
N SER A 294 -3.65 22.32 -15.96
CA SER A 294 -3.99 22.39 -17.39
C SER A 294 -2.73 22.65 -18.24
N HIS A 295 -2.73 22.17 -19.47
CA HIS A 295 -1.71 22.48 -20.48
C HIS A 295 -2.06 23.84 -21.11
N SER A 296 -2.06 24.89 -20.28
CA SER A 296 -2.44 26.25 -20.68
C SER A 296 -1.86 27.26 -19.72
N VAL A 297 -1.10 28.22 -20.25
CA VAL A 297 -0.48 29.30 -19.47
C VAL A 297 -1.54 30.08 -18.69
N ARG A 298 -2.64 30.46 -19.35
CA ARG A 298 -3.70 31.26 -18.72
C ARG A 298 -4.35 30.53 -17.56
N THR A 299 -4.63 29.25 -17.74
CA THR A 299 -5.23 28.44 -16.67
C THR A 299 -4.23 28.23 -15.50
N GLN A 300 -2.96 28.03 -15.81
CA GLN A 300 -1.94 27.89 -14.76
C GLN A 300 -1.77 29.20 -13.97
N ALA A 301 -1.95 30.33 -14.62
CA ALA A 301 -1.84 31.66 -13.99
C ALA A 301 -2.90 31.90 -12.90
N SER A 302 -4.00 31.17 -12.92
CA SER A 302 -5.07 31.30 -11.91
C SER A 302 -4.95 30.27 -10.78
N LYS A 303 -4.01 29.33 -10.87
CA LYS A 303 -3.90 28.25 -9.87
C LYS A 303 -3.06 28.68 -8.67
N GLY A 304 -3.35 28.04 -7.53
CA GLY A 304 -2.58 28.25 -6.30
C GLY A 304 -2.67 29.69 -5.80
N LYS A 305 -1.61 30.12 -5.12
CA LYS A 305 -1.54 31.48 -4.56
C LYS A 305 -0.43 32.29 -5.22
N SER A 306 -0.65 33.61 -5.30
CA SER A 306 0.37 34.55 -5.79
C SER A 306 1.49 34.69 -4.76
N VAL A 307 2.72 34.78 -5.25
CA VAL A 307 3.89 35.11 -4.42
C VAL A 307 4.75 36.13 -5.14
N SER A 308 5.51 36.90 -4.40
CA SER A 308 6.44 37.88 -5.00
C SER A 308 7.69 37.15 -5.53
N VAL A 309 8.35 37.74 -6.51
CA VAL A 309 9.58 37.17 -7.10
C VAL A 309 10.64 36.92 -6.02
N LYS A 310 10.80 37.86 -5.06
CA LYS A 310 11.77 37.73 -3.96
C LYS A 310 11.48 36.55 -3.02
N ASN A 311 10.23 36.07 -2.99
CA ASN A 311 9.80 35.00 -2.09
C ASN A 311 9.63 33.67 -2.81
N MET A 312 10.13 33.53 -4.03
CA MET A 312 10.04 32.31 -4.81
C MET A 312 10.70 31.13 -4.08
N LYS A 313 10.08 29.96 -4.24
CA LYS A 313 10.62 28.67 -3.77
C LYS A 313 10.64 27.68 -4.95
N PRO A 314 11.55 26.71 -4.95
CA PRO A 314 11.58 25.71 -6.03
C PRO A 314 10.19 25.14 -6.28
N GLY A 315 9.81 25.06 -7.56
CA GLY A 315 8.49 24.60 -8.01
C GLY A 315 7.53 25.73 -8.37
N ASP A 316 7.79 26.96 -7.94
CA ASP A 316 6.90 28.09 -8.30
C ASP A 316 6.91 28.32 -9.81
N ILE A 317 5.71 28.61 -10.36
CA ILE A 317 5.51 28.89 -11.77
C ILE A 317 5.58 30.39 -11.99
N LEU A 318 6.49 30.83 -12.85
CA LEU A 318 6.57 32.23 -13.31
C LEU A 318 5.73 32.37 -14.57
N VAL A 319 4.73 33.22 -14.54
CA VAL A 319 3.87 33.52 -15.68
C VAL A 319 4.39 34.81 -16.32
N LEU A 320 4.72 34.73 -17.60
CA LEU A 320 5.52 35.75 -18.30
C LEU A 320 4.81 36.24 -19.56
N ASN A 321 5.26 37.42 -20.03
CA ASN A 321 4.98 37.93 -21.36
C ASN A 321 3.47 37.97 -21.71
N ASN A 322 2.70 38.67 -20.86
CA ASN A 322 1.25 38.82 -21.04
C ASN A 322 0.53 37.50 -21.15
N TYR A 323 0.90 36.54 -20.24
CA TYR A 323 0.27 35.21 -20.13
C TYR A 323 0.50 34.35 -21.39
N SER A 324 1.61 34.59 -22.10
CA SER A 324 1.95 33.77 -23.27
C SER A 324 3.05 32.72 -22.97
N HIS A 325 3.70 32.81 -21.81
CA HIS A 325 4.83 31.95 -21.49
C HIS A 325 4.87 31.61 -19.99
N VAL A 326 5.41 30.44 -19.66
CA VAL A 326 5.69 30.06 -18.25
C VAL A 326 7.10 29.48 -18.12
N ALA A 327 7.68 29.75 -16.97
CA ALA A 327 8.92 29.12 -16.51
C ALA A 327 8.69 28.55 -15.12
N MET A 328 9.59 27.70 -14.65
CA MET A 328 9.55 27.19 -13.28
C MET A 328 10.81 27.61 -12.53
N TYR A 329 10.65 28.21 -11.37
CA TYR A 329 11.77 28.50 -10.48
C TYR A 329 12.27 27.17 -9.87
N ILE A 330 13.56 26.91 -10.01
CA ILE A 330 14.16 25.65 -9.55
C ILE A 330 15.14 25.87 -8.38
N GLY A 331 15.17 27.10 -7.83
CA GLY A 331 16.09 27.43 -6.74
C GLY A 331 17.45 27.88 -7.26
N GLY A 332 18.30 28.36 -6.35
CA GLY A 332 19.66 28.79 -6.69
C GLY A 332 19.70 29.91 -7.75
N ASP A 333 18.72 30.81 -7.68
CA ASP A 333 18.55 31.90 -8.62
C ASP A 333 18.48 31.44 -10.08
N LYS A 334 17.82 30.34 -10.32
CA LYS A 334 17.65 29.73 -11.65
C LYS A 334 16.20 29.37 -11.93
N MET A 335 15.83 29.41 -13.20
CA MET A 335 14.54 28.95 -13.71
C MET A 335 14.78 28.00 -14.88
N VAL A 336 13.81 27.12 -15.15
CA VAL A 336 13.82 26.25 -16.32
C VAL A 336 12.55 26.50 -17.13
N HIS A 337 12.66 26.51 -18.45
CA HIS A 337 11.54 26.67 -19.34
C HIS A 337 11.81 26.08 -20.73
N ALA A 338 10.75 25.68 -21.41
CA ALA A 338 10.81 25.38 -22.83
C ALA A 338 10.64 26.71 -23.58
N MET A 339 11.76 27.23 -24.11
CA MET A 339 11.82 28.62 -24.61
C MET A 339 11.13 28.77 -25.97
N ASN A 340 11.69 28.13 -26.97
CA ASN A 340 11.24 28.21 -28.37
C ASN A 340 11.91 27.04 -29.15
N SER A 341 11.55 26.88 -30.42
CA SER A 341 12.04 25.78 -31.27
C SER A 341 13.56 25.82 -31.51
N ARG A 342 14.17 27.03 -31.50
CA ARG A 342 15.61 27.17 -31.71
C ARG A 342 16.41 26.78 -30.47
N ASP A 343 15.95 27.26 -29.30
CA ASP A 343 16.69 27.12 -28.03
C ASP A 343 16.35 25.87 -27.22
N GLY A 344 15.15 25.33 -27.43
CA GLY A 344 14.70 24.15 -26.72
C GLY A 344 14.37 24.43 -25.25
N ILE A 345 14.68 23.47 -24.41
CA ILE A 345 14.45 23.57 -22.95
C ILE A 345 15.77 23.95 -22.29
N LYS A 346 15.76 25.10 -21.60
CA LYS A 346 16.98 25.66 -21.00
C LYS A 346 16.77 26.05 -19.55
N ILE A 347 17.87 25.97 -18.80
CA ILE A 347 17.99 26.57 -17.47
C ILE A 347 18.70 27.90 -17.64
N GLN A 348 18.07 28.95 -17.07
CA GLN A 348 18.62 30.31 -17.11
C GLN A 348 18.64 30.90 -15.70
N PRO A 349 19.60 31.81 -15.40
CA PRO A 349 19.55 32.63 -14.18
C PRO A 349 18.26 33.46 -14.14
N ILE A 350 17.71 33.71 -12.94
CA ILE A 350 16.55 34.60 -12.79
C ILE A 350 16.89 36.05 -13.15
N SER A 351 18.16 36.43 -13.22
CA SER A 351 18.57 37.74 -13.72
C SER A 351 18.06 37.99 -15.16
N TYR A 352 17.77 36.92 -15.92
CA TYR A 352 17.17 37.05 -17.25
C TYR A 352 15.70 37.51 -17.20
N LEU A 353 15.07 37.55 -16.01
CA LEU A 353 13.70 38.10 -15.88
C LEU A 353 13.61 39.55 -16.31
N LYS A 354 14.73 40.27 -16.34
CA LYS A 354 14.77 41.64 -16.88
C LYS A 354 14.36 41.73 -18.38
N TYR A 355 14.44 40.60 -19.09
CA TYR A 355 14.04 40.50 -20.49
C TYR A 355 12.61 40.03 -20.67
N TYR A 356 11.90 39.75 -19.58
CA TYR A 356 10.53 39.22 -19.58
C TYR A 356 9.62 40.12 -18.78
N ARG A 357 8.40 40.27 -19.21
CA ARG A 357 7.36 40.89 -18.37
C ARG A 357 6.85 39.80 -17.42
N VAL A 358 7.07 39.93 -16.12
CA VAL A 358 6.55 39.04 -15.10
C VAL A 358 5.11 39.43 -14.78
N ASN A 359 4.14 38.59 -15.09
CA ASN A 359 2.72 38.85 -14.81
C ASN A 359 2.33 38.41 -13.40
N THR A 360 2.75 37.25 -13.01
CA THR A 360 2.50 36.69 -11.66
C THR A 360 3.44 35.51 -11.42
N VAL A 361 3.67 35.20 -10.16
CA VAL A 361 4.32 33.96 -9.75
C VAL A 361 3.29 33.15 -8.96
N ARG A 362 3.14 31.88 -9.27
CA ARG A 362 2.12 31.01 -8.68
C ARG A 362 2.73 29.86 -7.91
N ARG A 363 2.28 29.61 -6.67
CA ARG A 363 2.69 28.49 -5.82
C ARG A 363 1.48 27.56 -5.62
N LEU A 364 1.60 26.34 -6.08
CA LEU A 364 0.53 25.33 -6.00
C LEU A 364 0.67 24.39 -4.81
N UNK A 365 1.81 24.25 -4.20
CA UNK A 365 2.07 23.31 -3.17
C UNK A 365 2.77 23.80 -2.05
#